data_a1f977f23c27e8461e5e4259b08eb326
#
_entry.id   a1f977f23c27e8461e5e4259b08eb326
#
_cell.length_a   1.000
_cell.length_b   1.000
_cell.length_c   1.000
_cell.angle_alpha   90.00
_cell.angle_beta   90.00
_cell.angle_gamma   90.00
#
_symmetry.space_group_name_H-M   'P 1'
#
loop_
_entity.id
_entity.type
_entity.pdbx_description
1 polymer ?
#
loop_
_entity_poly.entity_id
_entity_poly.type
_entity_poly.pdbx_seq_one_letter_code
_entity_poly.pdbx_strand_id
1 'polypeptide(L)'
;MNRIEIERIKERVDLVRVANHYLTLEKKGNAWLGLCPFHNDRHPSLRVDPGKGMYHCFSCGAGGDAFRFVQQKEGCGFTEAVRICTDICGVPTPAFGSSPVVLPGGKEKKPAPAVEENECYGRMLLPYDPGMEELRETYTAFGVGIAPAVVPKAWKFTRGRVVFPIRNAAGELVAFAARYRGDLPGGKVPKYLNSETSEAYKKDELLYGWHRAVGKIRETGLVFLTEGYKDTLAMHAAGFTNTVALCGVNLSASHLALIRAEASVACLFLDADEVGRKTAEEVSPRLRGAGLRVVDILPEGGKDADELFRSMGREVFAGWVGRMMVPPFVRRAESLLVAACRRWPDTCCLTEAGKEIPYVDHIREVLAFDGLLPPGGLVAVPDGGPEEHLPETEELDRLYALHTDPSHSDRVRRSELLRYLFLCYLEVCLSERVRFEAYSLSDTAADEKRRAGLLASLQYHRNYLCRVSQELGRR
;
A
#
# COMPACT_ATOMS: atom_id res chain seq x y z
N MET A 1 -1.01 0.28 38.94
CA MET A 1 0.16 -0.64 39.15
C MET A 1 1.43 0.06 38.71
N ASN A 2 2.45 0.14 39.55
CA ASN A 2 3.72 0.71 39.15
C ASN A 2 4.61 -0.32 38.46
N ARG A 3 5.69 0.10 37.81
CA ARG A 3 6.59 -0.78 37.05
C ARG A 3 7.20 -1.90 37.90
N ILE A 4 7.50 -1.59 39.15
CA ILE A 4 8.08 -2.54 40.11
C ILE A 4 7.08 -3.63 40.52
N GLU A 5 5.82 -3.27 40.67
CA GLU A 5 4.74 -4.24 40.94
C GLU A 5 4.49 -5.13 39.71
N ILE A 6 4.53 -4.60 38.52
CA ILE A 6 4.40 -5.37 37.27
C ILE A 6 5.53 -6.38 37.15
N GLU A 7 6.78 -5.97 37.39
CA GLU A 7 7.94 -6.87 37.32
C GLU A 7 7.83 -7.97 38.40
N ARG A 8 7.43 -7.64 39.63
CA ARG A 8 7.19 -8.64 40.67
C ARG A 8 6.09 -9.64 40.36
N ILE A 9 5.02 -9.21 39.72
CA ILE A 9 3.95 -10.09 39.25
C ILE A 9 4.47 -10.95 38.10
N LYS A 10 5.23 -10.38 37.18
CA LYS A 10 5.81 -11.07 36.03
C LYS A 10 6.74 -12.21 36.44
N GLU A 11 7.55 -12.01 37.49
CA GLU A 11 8.43 -13.05 38.07
C GLU A 11 7.66 -14.22 38.72
N ARG A 12 6.39 -13.99 39.10
CA ARG A 12 5.54 -14.98 39.78
C ARG A 12 4.52 -15.64 38.85
N VAL A 13 4.32 -15.12 37.67
CA VAL A 13 3.41 -15.67 36.67
C VAL A 13 4.12 -16.71 35.82
N ASP A 14 3.67 -17.95 35.89
CA ASP A 14 4.18 -19.05 35.09
C ASP A 14 3.51 -19.08 33.72
N LEU A 15 4.25 -18.73 32.69
CA LEU A 15 3.76 -18.70 31.29
C LEU A 15 3.29 -20.09 30.83
N VAL A 16 3.93 -21.19 31.28
CA VAL A 16 3.50 -22.55 30.90
C VAL A 16 2.13 -22.84 31.49
N ARG A 17 1.89 -22.44 32.75
CA ARG A 17 0.59 -22.59 33.40
C ARG A 17 -0.48 -21.76 32.74
N VAL A 18 -0.16 -20.51 32.37
CA VAL A 18 -1.07 -19.62 31.63
C VAL A 18 -1.42 -20.22 30.27
N ALA A 19 -0.43 -20.64 29.48
CA ALA A 19 -0.67 -21.21 28.18
C ALA A 19 -1.45 -22.54 28.25
N ASN A 20 -1.14 -23.42 29.24
CA ASN A 20 -1.86 -24.67 29.46
C ASN A 20 -3.34 -24.48 29.84
N HIS A 21 -3.72 -23.30 30.32
CA HIS A 21 -5.13 -22.97 30.56
C HIS A 21 -5.93 -22.93 29.25
N TYR A 22 -5.28 -22.58 28.17
CA TYR A 22 -5.92 -22.36 26.85
C TYR A 22 -5.66 -23.47 25.83
N LEU A 23 -4.58 -24.21 25.95
CA LEU A 23 -4.16 -25.24 25.02
C LEU A 23 -3.35 -26.33 25.72
N THR A 24 -3.23 -27.49 25.11
CA THR A 24 -2.39 -28.58 25.63
C THR A 24 -0.96 -28.39 25.16
N LEU A 25 -0.02 -28.34 26.10
CA LEU A 25 1.41 -28.26 25.83
C LEU A 25 2.12 -29.58 26.15
N GLU A 26 2.99 -30.01 25.27
CA GLU A 26 3.88 -31.16 25.43
C GLU A 26 5.31 -30.69 25.70
N LYS A 27 5.94 -31.26 26.74
CA LYS A 27 7.33 -30.91 27.06
C LYS A 27 8.30 -31.57 26.09
N LYS A 28 9.14 -30.75 25.42
CA LYS A 28 10.24 -31.21 24.55
C LYS A 28 11.56 -30.55 24.99
N GLY A 29 12.39 -31.28 25.69
CA GLY A 29 13.63 -30.75 26.27
C GLY A 29 13.36 -29.62 27.27
N ASN A 30 13.97 -28.44 27.03
CA ASN A 30 13.81 -27.27 27.90
C ASN A 30 12.63 -26.37 27.52
N ALA A 31 11.85 -26.73 26.49
CA ALA A 31 10.72 -25.95 26.03
C ALA A 31 9.44 -26.80 26.00
N TRP A 32 8.31 -26.14 25.84
CA TRP A 32 7.01 -26.73 25.67
C TRP A 32 6.46 -26.40 24.28
N LEU A 33 5.83 -27.35 23.61
CA LEU A 33 5.26 -27.21 22.29
C LEU A 33 3.76 -27.50 22.32
N GLY A 34 2.99 -26.78 21.51
CA GLY A 34 1.56 -26.98 21.36
C GLY A 34 1.02 -26.39 20.07
N LEU A 35 -0.26 -26.62 19.78
CA LEU A 35 -0.96 -25.96 18.68
C LEU A 35 -1.16 -24.49 19.02
N CYS A 36 -0.86 -23.62 18.06
CA CYS A 36 -0.98 -22.18 18.27
C CYS A 36 -2.47 -21.76 18.33
N PRO A 37 -2.92 -21.02 19.37
CA PRO A 37 -4.31 -20.59 19.49
C PRO A 37 -4.63 -19.32 18.70
N PHE A 38 -3.65 -18.75 17.98
CA PHE A 38 -3.76 -17.48 17.27
C PHE A 38 -3.94 -17.64 15.77
N HIS A 39 -3.86 -18.86 15.21
CA HIS A 39 -4.15 -19.21 13.84
C HIS A 39 -4.67 -20.65 13.76
N ASN A 40 -5.20 -21.07 12.61
CA ASN A 40 -5.65 -22.44 12.40
C ASN A 40 -4.44 -23.38 12.24
N ASP A 41 -3.92 -23.86 13.37
CA ASP A 41 -2.70 -24.67 13.46
C ASP A 41 -3.04 -26.18 13.38
N ARG A 42 -2.37 -26.90 12.50
CA ARG A 42 -2.54 -28.36 12.32
C ARG A 42 -1.36 -29.15 12.87
N HIS A 43 -0.24 -28.49 13.16
CA HIS A 43 0.99 -29.10 13.68
C HIS A 43 1.54 -28.20 14.78
N PRO A 44 2.02 -28.76 15.92
CA PRO A 44 2.52 -27.95 17.02
C PRO A 44 3.61 -26.98 16.62
N SER A 45 3.25 -25.71 16.44
CA SER A 45 4.14 -24.63 16.00
C SER A 45 4.40 -23.58 17.08
N LEU A 46 3.62 -23.59 18.16
CA LEU A 46 3.83 -22.72 19.32
C LEU A 46 4.88 -23.31 20.25
N ARG A 47 5.97 -22.58 20.49
CA ARG A 47 6.99 -22.90 21.47
C ARG A 47 6.88 -21.95 22.66
N VAL A 48 6.84 -22.52 23.87
CA VAL A 48 6.90 -21.80 25.15
C VAL A 48 8.23 -22.12 25.81
N ASP A 49 9.02 -21.11 26.13
CA ASP A 49 10.31 -21.20 26.81
C ASP A 49 10.16 -20.67 28.23
N PRO A 50 10.04 -21.55 29.26
CA PRO A 50 9.86 -21.12 30.64
C PRO A 50 11.08 -20.38 31.18
N GLY A 51 12.29 -20.71 30.72
CA GLY A 51 13.52 -20.07 31.19
C GLY A 51 13.62 -18.59 30.72
N LYS A 52 13.01 -18.27 29.59
CA LYS A 52 12.94 -16.91 29.06
C LYS A 52 11.63 -16.19 29.41
N GLY A 53 10.62 -16.91 29.90
CA GLY A 53 9.28 -16.38 30.12
C GLY A 53 8.59 -15.89 28.82
N MET A 54 8.93 -16.52 27.70
CA MET A 54 8.48 -16.08 26.37
C MET A 54 7.87 -17.23 25.57
N TYR A 55 6.86 -16.93 24.76
CA TYR A 55 6.38 -17.85 23.73
C TYR A 55 6.66 -17.28 22.33
N HIS A 56 6.74 -18.18 21.35
CA HIS A 56 6.84 -17.83 19.94
C HIS A 56 6.21 -18.91 19.08
N CYS A 57 5.36 -18.52 18.15
CA CYS A 57 4.82 -19.39 17.11
C CYS A 57 5.67 -19.28 15.84
N PHE A 58 6.23 -20.38 15.37
CA PHE A 58 7.06 -20.40 14.17
C PHE A 58 6.25 -20.37 12.86
N SER A 59 4.92 -20.54 12.92
CA SER A 59 4.06 -20.49 11.75
C SER A 59 3.46 -19.10 11.53
N CYS A 60 2.94 -18.43 12.58
CA CYS A 60 2.26 -17.14 12.42
C CYS A 60 3.03 -15.95 13.02
N GLY A 61 4.21 -16.19 13.63
CA GLY A 61 5.04 -15.14 14.23
C GLY A 61 4.50 -14.58 15.57
N ALA A 62 3.34 -15.04 16.07
CA ALA A 62 2.81 -14.59 17.35
C ALA A 62 3.81 -14.89 18.47
N GLY A 63 4.13 -13.88 19.30
CA GLY A 63 5.11 -14.03 20.37
C GLY A 63 4.95 -12.97 21.44
N GLY A 64 5.55 -13.26 22.63
CA GLY A 64 5.50 -12.37 23.78
C GLY A 64 5.62 -13.08 25.12
N ASP A 65 5.31 -12.37 26.20
CA ASP A 65 5.22 -12.90 27.56
C ASP A 65 3.80 -13.40 27.90
N ALA A 66 3.57 -13.83 29.13
CA ALA A 66 2.28 -14.32 29.61
C ALA A 66 1.15 -13.29 29.45
N PHE A 67 1.43 -12.02 29.70
CA PHE A 67 0.42 -10.97 29.58
C PHE A 67 0.04 -10.73 28.12
N ARG A 68 1.05 -10.72 27.23
CA ARG A 68 0.79 -10.58 25.79
C ARG A 68 0.02 -11.78 25.24
N PHE A 69 0.30 -12.99 25.74
CA PHE A 69 -0.46 -14.19 25.37
C PHE A 69 -1.95 -14.03 25.67
N VAL A 70 -2.28 -13.62 26.91
CA VAL A 70 -3.67 -13.43 27.34
C VAL A 70 -4.34 -12.27 26.59
N GLN A 71 -3.63 -11.14 26.39
CA GLN A 71 -4.16 -10.02 25.60
C GLN A 71 -4.59 -10.46 24.20
N GLN A 72 -3.76 -11.25 23.53
CA GLN A 72 -4.05 -11.74 22.18
C GLN A 72 -5.16 -12.79 22.17
N LYS A 73 -5.23 -13.63 23.21
CA LYS A 73 -6.22 -14.72 23.30
C LYS A 73 -7.60 -14.22 23.67
N GLU A 74 -7.68 -13.32 24.66
CA GLU A 74 -8.95 -12.79 25.19
C GLU A 74 -9.38 -11.48 24.50
N GLY A 75 -8.51 -10.85 23.69
CA GLY A 75 -8.79 -9.55 23.10
C GLY A 75 -8.91 -8.43 24.14
N CYS A 76 -8.26 -8.55 25.29
CA CYS A 76 -8.44 -7.67 26.43
C CYS A 76 -7.26 -6.68 26.62
N GLY A 77 -7.48 -5.65 27.44
CA GLY A 77 -6.44 -4.68 27.82
C GLY A 77 -5.38 -5.28 28.75
N PHE A 78 -4.23 -4.58 28.88
CA PHE A 78 -3.11 -5.05 29.70
C PHE A 78 -3.48 -5.33 31.17
N THR A 79 -4.25 -4.45 31.81
CA THR A 79 -4.67 -4.59 33.22
C THR A 79 -5.52 -5.85 33.43
N GLU A 80 -6.42 -6.11 32.50
CA GLU A 80 -7.27 -7.30 32.53
C GLU A 80 -6.47 -8.57 32.28
N ALA A 81 -5.51 -8.53 31.33
CA ALA A 81 -4.59 -9.64 31.08
C ALA A 81 -3.75 -9.98 32.32
N VAL A 82 -3.27 -8.96 33.05
CA VAL A 82 -2.56 -9.17 34.33
C VAL A 82 -3.46 -9.85 35.32
N ARG A 83 -4.73 -9.40 35.49
CA ARG A 83 -5.71 -10.01 36.39
C ARG A 83 -5.94 -11.49 36.06
N ILE A 84 -6.20 -11.79 34.78
CA ILE A 84 -6.40 -13.17 34.32
C ILE A 84 -5.16 -14.04 34.61
N CYS A 85 -3.97 -13.55 34.29
CA CYS A 85 -2.72 -14.28 34.54
C CYS A 85 -2.50 -14.55 36.03
N THR A 86 -2.78 -13.57 36.90
CA THR A 86 -2.64 -13.74 38.35
C THR A 86 -3.67 -14.71 38.89
N ASP A 87 -4.91 -14.68 38.42
CA ASP A 87 -5.97 -15.63 38.80
C ASP A 87 -5.59 -17.06 38.38
N ILE A 88 -5.13 -17.27 37.14
CA ILE A 88 -4.67 -18.60 36.68
C ILE A 88 -3.50 -19.12 37.50
N CYS A 89 -2.56 -18.25 37.84
CA CYS A 89 -1.36 -18.66 38.58
C CYS A 89 -1.55 -18.71 40.11
N GLY A 90 -2.68 -18.22 40.63
CA GLY A 90 -2.94 -18.11 42.07
C GLY A 90 -2.00 -17.11 42.76
N VAL A 91 -1.57 -16.08 42.02
CA VAL A 91 -0.75 -14.99 42.55
C VAL A 91 -1.68 -13.96 43.18
N PRO A 92 -1.48 -13.53 44.43
CA PRO A 92 -2.29 -12.50 45.05
C PRO A 92 -2.23 -11.23 44.23
N THR A 93 -3.36 -10.82 43.68
CA THR A 93 -3.52 -9.53 43.03
C THR A 93 -3.63 -8.45 44.08
N PRO A 94 -2.88 -7.35 44.00
CA PRO A 94 -3.19 -6.15 44.77
C PRO A 94 -4.65 -5.78 44.46
N ALA A 95 -5.43 -5.49 45.50
CA ALA A 95 -6.85 -5.16 45.36
C ALA A 95 -7.02 -4.04 44.29
N PHE A 96 -7.65 -4.36 43.20
CA PHE A 96 -8.12 -3.36 42.22
C PHE A 96 -9.30 -2.63 42.88
N GLY A 97 -8.98 -1.58 43.63
CA GLY A 97 -10.00 -0.71 44.16
C GLY A 97 -10.71 -0.03 42.99
N SER A 98 -12.02 -0.01 43.02
CA SER A 98 -12.93 0.69 42.13
C SER A 98 -12.87 2.23 42.27
N SER A 99 -11.77 2.76 42.80
CA SER A 99 -11.49 4.20 42.82
C SER A 99 -10.37 4.53 41.86
N PRO A 100 -10.44 5.64 41.13
CA PRO A 100 -9.32 6.08 40.30
C PRO A 100 -8.12 6.28 41.24
N VAL A 101 -7.13 5.38 41.17
CA VAL A 101 -5.88 5.50 41.93
C VAL A 101 -5.10 6.68 41.36
N VAL A 102 -5.17 7.81 42.05
CA VAL A 102 -4.22 8.89 41.89
C VAL A 102 -2.86 8.38 42.37
N LEU A 103 -1.97 8.05 41.44
CA LEU A 103 -0.61 7.66 41.71
C LEU A 103 0.19 8.86 42.24
N PRO A 104 0.76 8.82 43.44
CA PRO A 104 1.68 9.87 43.86
C PRO A 104 2.98 9.72 43.06
N GLY A 105 3.29 10.67 42.20
CA GLY A 105 4.58 10.80 41.54
C GLY A 105 4.72 10.31 40.10
N GLY A 106 3.69 9.79 39.46
CA GLY A 106 3.62 9.77 38.01
C GLY A 106 3.43 11.20 37.52
N LYS A 107 4.33 11.72 36.70
CA LYS A 107 4.05 12.97 36.00
C LYS A 107 2.67 12.79 35.35
N GLU A 108 1.67 13.55 35.80
CA GLU A 108 0.39 13.64 35.12
C GLU A 108 0.69 13.79 33.64
N LYS A 109 0.29 12.82 32.83
CA LYS A 109 0.32 13.02 31.37
C LYS A 109 -0.57 14.23 31.16
N LYS A 110 0.01 15.36 30.80
CA LYS A 110 -0.77 16.51 30.41
C LYS A 110 -1.77 16.06 29.35
N PRO A 111 -3.03 16.51 29.42
CA PRO A 111 -3.97 16.23 28.36
C PRO A 111 -3.31 16.60 27.03
N ALA A 112 -3.52 15.76 26.01
CA ALA A 112 -3.04 16.07 24.67
C ALA A 112 -3.64 17.42 24.23
N PRO A 113 -2.92 18.23 23.45
CA PRO A 113 -3.44 19.49 22.94
C PRO A 113 -4.78 19.27 22.23
N ALA A 114 -5.74 20.17 22.49
CA ALA A 114 -7.01 20.17 21.79
C ALA A 114 -6.83 20.47 20.30
N VAL A 115 -7.81 20.09 19.46
CA VAL A 115 -7.78 20.36 18.01
C VAL A 115 -7.50 21.84 17.71
N GLU A 116 -8.16 22.76 18.45
CA GLU A 116 -7.97 24.20 18.31
C GLU A 116 -6.52 24.64 18.63
N GLU A 117 -5.91 24.06 19.65
CA GLU A 117 -4.50 24.33 20.00
C GLU A 117 -3.55 23.81 18.92
N ASN A 118 -3.83 22.63 18.33
CA ASN A 118 -3.08 22.11 17.21
C ASN A 118 -3.21 23.00 15.98
N GLU A 119 -4.43 23.48 15.66
CA GLU A 119 -4.66 24.41 14.55
C GLU A 119 -3.92 25.75 14.78
N CYS A 120 -3.91 26.26 16.02
CA CYS A 120 -3.11 27.44 16.36
C CYS A 120 -1.63 27.21 16.12
N TYR A 121 -1.07 26.10 16.60
CA TYR A 121 0.34 25.76 16.36
C TYR A 121 0.64 25.52 14.88
N GLY A 122 -0.24 24.84 14.16
CA GLY A 122 -0.12 24.63 12.71
C GLY A 122 0.04 25.93 11.92
N ARG A 123 -0.70 26.98 12.29
CA ARG A 123 -0.57 28.34 11.70
C ARG A 123 0.74 29.06 12.04
N MET A 124 1.46 28.61 13.07
CA MET A 124 2.78 29.17 13.45
C MET A 124 3.94 28.57 12.66
N LEU A 125 3.70 27.48 11.92
CA LEU A 125 4.75 26.85 11.11
C LEU A 125 5.23 27.80 10.02
N LEU A 126 6.56 27.89 9.87
CA LEU A 126 7.18 28.68 8.82
C LEU A 126 7.16 27.95 7.49
N PRO A 127 7.15 28.64 6.35
CA PRO A 127 7.22 28.01 5.03
C PRO A 127 8.42 27.09 4.91
N TYR A 128 8.21 25.94 4.27
CA TYR A 128 9.25 24.96 3.97
C TYR A 128 9.42 24.82 2.46
N ASP A 129 10.65 24.93 2.00
CA ASP A 129 11.01 24.64 0.62
C ASP A 129 11.52 23.20 0.49
N PRO A 130 10.78 22.31 -0.20
CA PRO A 130 11.21 20.93 -0.44
C PRO A 130 12.29 20.80 -1.53
N GLY A 131 12.73 21.91 -2.16
CA GLY A 131 13.75 21.92 -3.20
C GLY A 131 13.25 21.67 -4.62
N MET A 132 11.94 21.49 -4.82
CA MET A 132 11.29 21.37 -6.12
C MET A 132 9.97 22.15 -6.12
N GLU A 133 9.69 22.86 -7.21
CA GLU A 133 8.48 23.68 -7.34
C GLU A 133 7.20 22.83 -7.27
N GLU A 134 7.20 21.69 -7.95
CA GLU A 134 6.07 20.78 -8.00
C GLU A 134 5.68 20.21 -6.63
N LEU A 135 6.67 20.05 -5.75
CA LEU A 135 6.44 19.64 -4.36
C LEU A 135 5.98 20.80 -3.49
N ARG A 136 6.40 22.03 -3.76
CA ARG A 136 6.11 23.21 -2.93
C ARG A 136 4.62 23.45 -2.75
N GLU A 137 3.86 23.40 -3.84
CA GLU A 137 2.40 23.54 -3.81
C GLU A 137 1.75 22.46 -2.94
N THR A 138 2.16 21.21 -3.12
CA THR A 138 1.62 20.07 -2.36
C THR A 138 1.97 20.15 -0.87
N TYR A 139 3.24 20.47 -0.54
CA TYR A 139 3.67 20.65 0.83
C TYR A 139 2.89 21.78 1.53
N THR A 140 2.71 22.91 0.84
CA THR A 140 1.91 24.04 1.33
C THR A 140 0.45 23.64 1.53
N ALA A 141 -0.15 22.92 0.58
CA ALA A 141 -1.53 22.45 0.67
C ALA A 141 -1.74 21.48 1.85
N PHE A 142 -0.75 20.68 2.21
CA PHE A 142 -0.78 19.79 3.40
C PHE A 142 -0.42 20.53 4.70
N GLY A 143 -0.05 21.81 4.63
CA GLY A 143 0.35 22.61 5.78
C GLY A 143 1.72 22.23 6.34
N VAL A 144 2.57 21.56 5.56
CA VAL A 144 3.92 21.19 5.98
C VAL A 144 4.77 22.44 6.11
N GLY A 145 5.49 22.54 7.22
CA GLY A 145 6.32 23.73 7.49
C GLY A 145 7.51 23.41 8.39
N ILE A 146 8.22 24.45 8.76
CA ILE A 146 9.33 24.40 9.71
C ILE A 146 8.84 24.89 11.07
N ALA A 147 9.22 24.21 12.15
CA ALA A 147 8.94 24.67 13.49
C ALA A 147 9.53 26.08 13.73
N PRO A 148 8.79 27.01 14.35
CA PRO A 148 9.28 28.35 14.66
C PRO A 148 10.45 28.30 15.66
N ALA A 149 11.18 29.39 15.79
CA ALA A 149 12.32 29.50 16.74
C ALA A 149 11.88 29.25 18.20
N VAL A 150 10.70 29.76 18.55
CA VAL A 150 10.07 29.53 19.86
C VAL A 150 8.95 28.54 19.70
N VAL A 151 9.17 27.33 20.20
CA VAL A 151 8.19 26.22 20.14
C VAL A 151 7.50 26.08 21.49
N PRO A 152 6.17 26.12 21.57
CA PRO A 152 5.43 25.89 22.80
C PRO A 152 5.73 24.49 23.40
N LYS A 153 5.55 24.34 24.72
CA LYS A 153 5.98 23.16 25.47
C LYS A 153 5.38 21.86 24.95
N ALA A 154 4.14 21.89 24.51
CA ALA A 154 3.43 20.71 23.98
C ALA A 154 4.08 20.15 22.71
N TRP A 155 4.67 20.99 21.87
CA TRP A 155 5.28 20.59 20.60
C TRP A 155 6.83 20.69 20.57
N LYS A 156 7.50 20.65 21.72
CA LYS A 156 8.96 20.74 21.81
C LYS A 156 9.73 19.76 20.92
N PHE A 157 9.13 18.60 20.65
CA PHE A 157 9.71 17.56 19.78
C PHE A 157 9.86 18.03 18.31
N THR A 158 9.15 19.09 17.90
CA THR A 158 9.22 19.63 16.53
C THR A 158 10.36 20.60 16.31
N ARG A 159 11.03 21.06 17.38
CA ARG A 159 12.09 22.09 17.31
C ARG A 159 13.18 21.73 16.30
N GLY A 160 13.46 22.65 15.36
CA GLY A 160 14.48 22.47 14.32
C GLY A 160 14.14 21.41 13.27
N ARG A 161 12.90 21.00 13.18
CA ARG A 161 12.44 19.94 12.29
C ARG A 161 11.45 20.44 11.23
N VAL A 162 11.30 19.69 10.15
CA VAL A 162 10.17 19.80 9.23
C VAL A 162 8.98 19.11 9.87
N VAL A 163 7.84 19.80 9.92
CA VAL A 163 6.65 19.39 10.65
C VAL A 163 5.55 19.06 9.65
N PHE A 164 4.99 17.87 9.77
CA PHE A 164 3.89 17.34 8.97
C PHE A 164 2.62 17.32 9.82
N PRO A 165 1.63 18.16 9.53
CA PRO A 165 0.33 18.13 10.22
C PRO A 165 -0.40 16.81 9.92
N ILE A 166 -0.93 16.17 10.96
CA ILE A 166 -1.71 14.92 10.85
C ILE A 166 -3.17 15.24 11.13
N ARG A 167 -4.02 15.01 10.13
CA ARG A 167 -5.46 15.28 10.21
C ARG A 167 -6.24 13.96 10.22
N ASN A 168 -7.33 13.94 10.98
CA ASN A 168 -8.27 12.82 10.99
C ASN A 168 -9.15 12.79 9.71
N ALA A 169 -10.07 11.84 9.61
CA ALA A 169 -10.96 11.70 8.46
C ALA A 169 -11.90 12.90 8.27
N ALA A 170 -12.21 13.63 9.32
CA ALA A 170 -12.99 14.87 9.25
C ALA A 170 -12.17 16.10 8.82
N GLY A 171 -10.83 15.94 8.69
CA GLY A 171 -9.92 17.03 8.34
C GLY A 171 -9.42 17.85 9.54
N GLU A 172 -9.77 17.48 10.77
CA GLU A 172 -9.31 18.15 12.00
C GLU A 172 -7.84 17.81 12.28
N LEU A 173 -7.06 18.80 12.70
CA LEU A 173 -5.64 18.65 13.01
C LEU A 173 -5.45 18.05 14.40
N VAL A 174 -5.15 16.76 14.45
CA VAL A 174 -5.09 15.98 15.70
C VAL A 174 -3.67 15.74 16.22
N ALA A 175 -2.66 15.82 15.34
CA ALA A 175 -1.27 15.53 15.71
C ALA A 175 -0.28 16.13 14.70
N PHE A 176 1.01 15.95 15.01
CA PHE A 176 2.12 16.30 14.13
C PHE A 176 3.15 15.19 14.09
N ALA A 177 3.77 15.02 12.92
CA ALA A 177 5.05 14.33 12.78
C ALA A 177 6.14 15.36 12.51
N ALA A 178 7.35 15.09 12.97
CA ALA A 178 8.48 16.02 12.86
C ALA A 178 9.73 15.27 12.38
N ARG A 179 10.19 15.59 11.15
CA ARG A 179 11.37 14.98 10.53
C ARG A 179 12.61 15.83 10.79
N TYR A 180 13.71 15.17 11.15
CA TYR A 180 14.99 15.85 11.29
C TYR A 180 15.44 16.48 9.96
N ARG A 181 16.06 17.67 10.02
CA ARG A 181 16.59 18.39 8.86
C ARG A 181 18.05 18.06 8.66
N GLY A 182 18.44 17.74 7.42
CA GLY A 182 19.81 17.38 7.08
C GLY A 182 20.19 15.95 7.50
N ASP A 183 21.48 15.69 7.51
CA ASP A 183 22.04 14.38 7.83
C ASP A 183 21.94 14.08 9.32
N LEU A 184 21.64 12.81 9.64
CA LEU A 184 21.49 12.39 11.02
C LEU A 184 22.87 12.32 11.71
N PRO A 185 23.09 13.06 12.80
CA PRO A 185 24.37 12.97 13.51
C PRO A 185 24.47 11.61 14.21
N GLY A 186 25.28 10.70 13.63
CA GLY A 186 25.78 9.50 14.31
C GLY A 186 24.78 8.62 15.04
N GLY A 187 23.61 8.36 14.47
CA GLY A 187 22.68 7.29 14.94
C GLY A 187 21.94 7.51 16.26
N LYS A 188 22.10 8.66 16.93
CA LYS A 188 21.46 8.94 18.24
C LYS A 188 20.17 9.76 18.17
N VAL A 189 19.87 10.36 17.02
CA VAL A 189 18.69 11.23 16.84
C VAL A 189 17.68 10.55 15.93
N PRO A 190 16.43 10.34 16.36
CA PRO A 190 15.41 9.73 15.51
C PRO A 190 15.12 10.58 14.27
N LYS A 191 15.03 9.93 13.09
CA LYS A 191 14.66 10.57 11.81
C LYS A 191 13.28 11.24 11.93
N TYR A 192 12.32 10.57 12.52
CA TYR A 192 10.97 11.07 12.80
C TYR A 192 10.63 11.01 14.28
N LEU A 193 9.90 12.01 14.74
CA LEU A 193 9.22 12.05 16.04
C LEU A 193 7.75 12.37 15.78
N ASN A 194 6.84 11.73 16.52
CA ASN A 194 5.41 11.97 16.40
C ASN A 194 4.86 12.51 17.71
N SER A 195 3.68 13.17 17.65
CA SER A 195 2.88 13.45 18.83
C SER A 195 2.63 12.16 19.63
N GLU A 196 2.48 12.30 20.93
CA GLU A 196 2.07 11.19 21.79
C GLU A 196 0.63 10.75 21.43
N THR A 197 0.35 9.46 21.58
CA THR A 197 -0.99 8.90 21.42
C THR A 197 -1.96 9.57 22.39
N SER A 198 -3.14 9.94 21.90
CA SER A 198 -4.23 10.57 22.66
C SER A 198 -5.58 9.98 22.24
N GLU A 199 -6.66 10.43 22.83
CA GLU A 199 -8.02 10.06 22.40
C GLU A 199 -8.32 10.52 20.96
N ALA A 200 -7.81 11.69 20.57
CA ALA A 200 -7.97 12.24 19.22
C ALA A 200 -6.95 11.70 18.20
N TYR A 201 -5.83 11.16 18.66
CA TYR A 201 -4.74 10.66 17.83
C TYR A 201 -4.30 9.26 18.23
N LYS A 202 -4.75 8.29 17.50
CA LYS A 202 -4.26 6.91 17.52
C LYS A 202 -3.73 6.57 16.14
N LYS A 203 -2.44 6.30 16.06
CA LYS A 203 -1.73 6.11 14.79
C LYS A 203 -2.28 4.94 13.98
N ASP A 204 -2.79 3.92 14.63
CA ASP A 204 -3.39 2.72 14.07
C ASP A 204 -4.86 2.93 13.61
N GLU A 205 -5.44 4.10 13.86
CA GLU A 205 -6.79 4.45 13.39
C GLU A 205 -6.77 5.48 12.25
N LEU A 206 -5.59 6.03 11.89
CA LEU A 206 -5.44 7.14 10.96
C LEU A 206 -4.55 6.80 9.77
N LEU A 207 -5.00 7.09 8.57
CA LEU A 207 -4.21 7.11 7.35
C LEU A 207 -3.83 8.55 7.01
N TYR A 208 -2.54 8.83 6.87
CA TYR A 208 -2.08 10.17 6.52
C TYR A 208 -2.57 10.59 5.14
N GLY A 209 -3.12 11.78 5.05
CA GLY A 209 -3.68 12.30 3.80
C GLY A 209 -5.11 11.85 3.47
N TRP A 210 -5.72 10.97 4.29
CA TRP A 210 -7.05 10.41 4.02
C TRP A 210 -8.12 11.47 3.71
N HIS A 211 -8.22 12.52 4.52
CA HIS A 211 -9.21 13.60 4.36
C HIS A 211 -9.14 14.30 2.99
N ARG A 212 -7.97 14.28 2.34
CA ARG A 212 -7.77 14.82 0.98
C ARG A 212 -7.99 13.78 -0.10
N ALA A 213 -7.60 12.54 0.19
CA ALA A 213 -7.62 11.46 -0.79
C ALA A 213 -9.00 10.83 -0.98
N VAL A 214 -9.84 10.81 0.06
CA VAL A 214 -11.10 10.05 0.08
C VAL A 214 -12.06 10.40 -1.06
N GLY A 215 -12.16 11.68 -1.45
CA GLY A 215 -12.96 12.09 -2.58
C GLY A 215 -12.51 11.45 -3.90
N LYS A 216 -11.21 11.45 -4.15
CA LYS A 216 -10.63 10.82 -5.35
C LYS A 216 -10.65 9.30 -5.28
N ILE A 217 -10.50 8.73 -4.09
CA ILE A 217 -10.66 7.27 -3.87
C ILE A 217 -12.06 6.82 -4.25
N ARG A 218 -13.11 7.53 -3.79
CA ARG A 218 -14.51 7.25 -4.15
C ARG A 218 -14.78 7.34 -5.65
N GLU A 219 -14.22 8.37 -6.29
CA GLU A 219 -14.37 8.59 -7.72
C GLU A 219 -13.76 7.45 -8.54
N THR A 220 -12.57 6.98 -8.15
CA THR A 220 -11.79 6.00 -8.92
C THR A 220 -11.93 4.57 -8.44
N GLY A 221 -12.41 4.34 -7.21
CA GLY A 221 -12.38 3.05 -6.55
C GLY A 221 -10.97 2.54 -6.22
N LEU A 222 -9.95 3.40 -6.33
CA LEU A 222 -8.54 3.08 -6.23
C LEU A 222 -7.87 3.87 -5.11
N VAL A 223 -7.09 3.21 -4.26
CA VAL A 223 -6.21 3.84 -3.27
C VAL A 223 -4.76 3.42 -3.48
N PHE A 224 -3.85 4.39 -3.42
CA PHE A 224 -2.42 4.12 -3.27
C PHE A 224 -2.03 4.15 -1.80
N LEU A 225 -1.28 3.15 -1.37
CA LEU A 225 -0.75 3.02 -0.02
C LEU A 225 0.77 3.17 -0.06
N THR A 226 1.28 4.21 0.60
CA THR A 226 2.72 4.45 0.77
C THR A 226 3.13 4.24 2.23
N GLU A 227 4.44 4.18 2.51
CA GLU A 227 4.91 4.03 3.88
C GLU A 227 4.90 5.35 4.64
N GLY A 228 5.33 6.44 4.01
CA GLY A 228 5.69 7.68 4.69
C GLY A 228 5.00 8.94 4.20
N TYR A 229 5.22 10.01 4.96
CA TYR A 229 4.67 11.34 4.68
C TYR A 229 5.14 11.90 3.34
N LYS A 230 6.45 11.79 3.05
CA LYS A 230 7.08 12.35 1.85
C LYS A 230 6.61 11.64 0.58
N ASP A 231 6.49 10.33 0.65
CA ASP A 231 6.03 9.49 -0.45
C ASP A 231 4.60 9.85 -0.86
N THR A 232 3.72 10.01 0.13
CA THR A 232 2.36 10.51 -0.10
C THR A 232 2.36 11.87 -0.79
N LEU A 233 3.21 12.80 -0.34
CA LEU A 233 3.28 14.14 -0.92
C LEU A 233 3.83 14.10 -2.35
N ALA A 234 4.82 13.27 -2.64
CA ALA A 234 5.36 13.07 -3.99
C ALA A 234 4.29 12.50 -4.94
N MET A 235 3.52 11.51 -4.48
CA MET A 235 2.41 10.95 -5.25
C MET A 235 1.32 11.98 -5.52
N HIS A 236 0.94 12.80 -4.53
CA HIS A 236 -0.01 13.89 -4.72
C HIS A 236 0.52 14.95 -5.70
N ALA A 237 1.81 15.30 -5.61
CA ALA A 237 2.46 16.22 -6.54
C ALA A 237 2.47 15.69 -7.98
N ALA A 238 2.57 14.37 -8.15
CA ALA A 238 2.48 13.69 -9.44
C ALA A 238 1.04 13.58 -9.99
N GLY A 239 0.02 13.99 -9.22
CA GLY A 239 -1.39 13.91 -9.61
C GLY A 239 -2.16 12.71 -9.06
N PHE A 240 -1.51 11.77 -8.36
CA PHE A 240 -2.15 10.63 -7.70
C PHE A 240 -2.72 11.04 -6.34
N THR A 241 -3.76 11.89 -6.37
CA THR A 241 -4.35 12.49 -5.16
C THR A 241 -5.17 11.51 -4.31
N ASN A 242 -5.38 10.29 -4.79
CA ASN A 242 -5.95 9.15 -4.07
C ASN A 242 -4.89 8.35 -3.29
N THR A 243 -3.81 9.00 -2.84
CA THR A 243 -2.70 8.38 -2.09
C THR A 243 -2.78 8.71 -0.60
N VAL A 244 -2.52 7.71 0.24
CA VAL A 244 -2.45 7.82 1.70
C VAL A 244 -1.24 7.06 2.24
N ALA A 245 -0.73 7.43 3.43
CA ALA A 245 0.35 6.68 4.08
C ALA A 245 -0.14 5.88 5.29
N LEU A 246 0.45 4.70 5.47
CA LEU A 246 0.32 3.87 6.68
C LEU A 246 1.05 4.49 7.88
N CYS A 247 2.10 5.31 7.63
CA CYS A 247 2.96 5.95 8.63
C CYS A 247 3.55 4.96 9.66
N GLY A 248 3.72 3.71 9.24
CA GLY A 248 4.24 2.58 10.02
C GLY A 248 4.07 1.29 9.23
N VAL A 249 4.64 0.21 9.75
CA VAL A 249 4.67 -1.09 9.05
C VAL A 249 3.40 -1.92 9.21
N ASN A 250 2.40 -1.46 9.96
CA ASN A 250 1.20 -2.25 10.27
C ASN A 250 -0.06 -1.68 9.62
N LEU A 251 -0.70 -2.46 8.76
CA LEU A 251 -2.07 -2.21 8.35
C LEU A 251 -3.01 -2.66 9.49
N SER A 252 -3.64 -1.72 10.22
CA SER A 252 -4.57 -2.06 11.29
C SER A 252 -5.94 -2.53 10.76
N ALA A 253 -6.80 -3.05 11.64
CA ALA A 253 -8.18 -3.36 11.29
C ALA A 253 -8.97 -2.08 10.96
N SER A 254 -8.68 -0.96 11.65
CA SER A 254 -9.29 0.33 11.39
C SER A 254 -8.88 0.89 10.02
N HIS A 255 -7.59 0.80 9.65
CA HIS A 255 -7.12 1.17 8.31
C HIS A 255 -7.84 0.36 7.24
N LEU A 256 -7.93 -0.96 7.44
CA LEU A 256 -8.59 -1.86 6.49
C LEU A 256 -10.08 -1.54 6.32
N ALA A 257 -10.77 -1.20 7.42
CA ALA A 257 -12.17 -0.80 7.38
C ALA A 257 -12.37 0.50 6.59
N LEU A 258 -11.52 1.51 6.81
CA LEU A 258 -11.55 2.77 6.05
C LEU A 258 -11.34 2.53 4.55
N ILE A 259 -10.30 1.76 4.20
CA ILE A 259 -9.96 1.48 2.80
C ILE A 259 -11.10 0.72 2.12
N ARG A 260 -11.59 -0.35 2.75
CA ARG A 260 -12.64 -1.20 2.19
C ARG A 260 -13.96 -0.46 1.97
N ALA A 261 -14.27 0.53 2.80
CA ALA A 261 -15.50 1.32 2.66
C ALA A 261 -15.51 2.17 1.38
N GLU A 262 -14.33 2.53 0.83
CA GLU A 262 -14.23 3.54 -0.21
C GLU A 262 -13.49 3.07 -1.47
N ALA A 263 -12.72 1.97 -1.39
CA ALA A 263 -11.90 1.46 -2.50
C ALA A 263 -12.21 -0.01 -2.80
N SER A 264 -12.04 -0.39 -4.06
CA SER A 264 -12.07 -1.77 -4.55
C SER A 264 -10.67 -2.26 -4.98
N VAL A 265 -9.75 -1.32 -5.22
CA VAL A 265 -8.37 -1.60 -5.60
C VAL A 265 -7.42 -0.88 -4.66
N ALA A 266 -6.40 -1.58 -4.16
CA ALA A 266 -5.30 -1.03 -3.42
C ALA A 266 -3.99 -1.23 -4.18
N CYS A 267 -3.29 -0.14 -4.48
CA CYS A 267 -1.95 -0.16 -5.04
C CYS A 267 -0.95 0.06 -3.90
N LEU A 268 -0.12 -0.93 -3.62
CA LEU A 268 0.96 -0.82 -2.65
C LEU A 268 2.20 -0.24 -3.33
N PHE A 269 2.61 0.93 -2.89
CA PHE A 269 3.85 1.57 -3.29
C PHE A 269 4.70 1.79 -2.05
N LEU A 270 5.32 0.72 -1.58
CA LEU A 270 6.15 0.68 -0.39
C LEU A 270 7.62 0.77 -0.78
N ASP A 271 8.49 1.01 0.21
CA ASP A 271 9.92 1.12 -0.02
C ASP A 271 10.50 -0.18 -0.60
N ALA A 272 11.45 -0.09 -1.52
CA ALA A 272 12.04 -1.26 -2.18
C ALA A 272 13.11 -1.97 -1.32
N ASP A 273 13.22 -1.63 -0.05
CA ASP A 273 14.11 -2.29 0.89
C ASP A 273 13.53 -3.60 1.46
N GLU A 274 14.27 -4.25 2.33
CA GLU A 274 13.83 -5.52 2.95
C GLU A 274 12.61 -5.32 3.84
N VAL A 275 12.49 -4.16 4.50
CA VAL A 275 11.36 -3.85 5.39
C VAL A 275 10.08 -3.63 4.59
N GLY A 276 10.15 -2.82 3.52
CA GLY A 276 9.00 -2.58 2.64
C GLY A 276 8.52 -3.85 1.94
N ARG A 277 9.43 -4.74 1.50
CA ARG A 277 9.05 -6.04 0.94
C ARG A 277 8.32 -6.92 1.95
N LYS A 278 8.81 -7.03 3.19
CA LYS A 278 8.12 -7.76 4.27
C LYS A 278 6.76 -7.15 4.58
N THR A 279 6.68 -5.83 4.61
CA THR A 279 5.41 -5.12 4.79
C THR A 279 4.43 -5.46 3.68
N ALA A 280 4.86 -5.49 2.41
CA ALA A 280 4.02 -5.89 1.30
C ALA A 280 3.51 -7.34 1.44
N GLU A 281 4.39 -8.27 1.83
CA GLU A 281 4.03 -9.68 2.09
C GLU A 281 3.00 -9.85 3.21
N GLU A 282 3.00 -8.98 4.21
CA GLU A 282 2.03 -8.99 5.31
C GLU A 282 0.73 -8.26 4.96
N VAL A 283 0.82 -7.15 4.25
CA VAL A 283 -0.32 -6.25 3.95
C VAL A 283 -1.15 -6.78 2.77
N SER A 284 -0.51 -7.26 1.68
CA SER A 284 -1.21 -7.73 0.48
C SER A 284 -2.23 -8.84 0.75
N PRO A 285 -1.92 -9.91 1.51
CA PRO A 285 -2.90 -10.96 1.80
C PRO A 285 -4.10 -10.46 2.61
N ARG A 286 -3.88 -9.49 3.50
CA ARG A 286 -4.94 -8.91 4.35
C ARG A 286 -5.90 -8.04 3.54
N LEU A 287 -5.39 -7.24 2.61
CA LEU A 287 -6.20 -6.47 1.67
C LEU A 287 -7.00 -7.39 0.74
N ARG A 288 -6.36 -8.43 0.18
CA ARG A 288 -7.05 -9.44 -0.65
C ARG A 288 -8.11 -10.20 0.14
N GLY A 289 -7.81 -10.59 1.38
CA GLY A 289 -8.77 -11.25 2.28
C GLY A 289 -9.97 -10.38 2.66
N ALA A 290 -9.81 -9.04 2.60
CA ALA A 290 -10.90 -8.09 2.77
C ALA A 290 -11.69 -7.82 1.48
N GLY A 291 -11.34 -8.46 0.38
CA GLY A 291 -12.04 -8.35 -0.90
C GLY A 291 -11.46 -7.27 -1.83
N LEU A 292 -10.30 -6.69 -1.56
CA LEU A 292 -9.68 -5.72 -2.45
C LEU A 292 -8.78 -6.42 -3.50
N ARG A 293 -8.79 -5.90 -4.71
CA ARG A 293 -7.73 -6.19 -5.69
C ARG A 293 -6.46 -5.46 -5.26
N VAL A 294 -5.34 -6.17 -5.24
CA VAL A 294 -4.05 -5.59 -4.84
C VAL A 294 -3.08 -5.58 -6.01
N VAL A 295 -2.49 -4.43 -6.26
CA VAL A 295 -1.39 -4.21 -7.20
C VAL A 295 -0.16 -3.81 -6.41
N ASP A 296 0.92 -4.57 -6.53
CA ASP A 296 2.18 -4.27 -5.87
C ASP A 296 3.08 -3.50 -6.84
N ILE A 297 3.39 -2.24 -6.52
CA ILE A 297 4.35 -1.41 -7.25
C ILE A 297 5.68 -1.53 -6.52
N LEU A 298 6.61 -2.26 -7.13
CA LEU A 298 7.95 -2.47 -6.56
C LEU A 298 8.95 -1.59 -7.33
N PRO A 299 9.43 -0.51 -6.73
CA PRO A 299 10.46 0.30 -7.35
C PRO A 299 11.78 -0.48 -7.45
N GLU A 300 12.50 -0.30 -8.53
CA GLU A 300 13.83 -0.89 -8.70
C GLU A 300 14.88 -0.04 -7.99
N GLY A 301 15.92 -0.69 -7.44
CA GLY A 301 17.09 -0.01 -6.89
C GLY A 301 16.94 0.56 -5.48
N GLY A 302 15.98 0.09 -4.69
CA GLY A 302 15.88 0.45 -3.26
C GLY A 302 15.39 1.88 -3.00
N LYS A 303 14.66 2.48 -3.94
CA LYS A 303 14.14 3.85 -3.86
C LYS A 303 12.71 3.89 -3.36
N ASP A 304 12.36 4.95 -2.64
CA ASP A 304 11.00 5.30 -2.27
C ASP A 304 10.32 6.20 -3.32
N ALA A 305 9.03 6.50 -3.17
CA ALA A 305 8.29 7.33 -4.12
C ALA A 305 8.82 8.77 -4.18
N ASP A 306 9.27 9.36 -3.05
CA ASP A 306 9.86 10.70 -3.01
C ASP A 306 11.19 10.75 -3.78
N GLU A 307 12.07 9.76 -3.63
CA GLU A 307 13.34 9.68 -4.36
C GLU A 307 13.13 9.51 -5.86
N LEU A 308 12.21 8.62 -6.27
CA LEU A 308 11.89 8.44 -7.67
C LEU A 308 11.29 9.69 -8.29
N PHE A 309 10.33 10.32 -7.62
CA PHE A 309 9.75 11.59 -8.09
C PHE A 309 10.82 12.66 -8.28
N ARG A 310 11.74 12.81 -7.32
CA ARG A 310 12.84 13.79 -7.40
C ARG A 310 13.81 13.49 -8.53
N SER A 311 14.07 12.23 -8.83
CA SER A 311 15.00 11.83 -9.89
C SER A 311 14.40 11.94 -11.29
N MET A 312 13.10 11.69 -11.44
CA MET A 312 12.41 11.62 -12.73
C MET A 312 11.68 12.91 -13.12
N GLY A 313 11.23 13.70 -12.13
CA GLY A 313 10.28 14.80 -12.33
C GLY A 313 8.84 14.29 -12.49
N ARG A 314 7.88 15.23 -12.45
CA ARG A 314 6.43 14.95 -12.39
C ARG A 314 5.94 14.03 -13.51
N GLU A 315 6.19 14.42 -14.77
CA GLU A 315 5.60 13.73 -15.92
C GLU A 315 6.15 12.30 -16.12
N VAL A 316 7.48 12.16 -16.02
CA VAL A 316 8.14 10.86 -16.19
C VAL A 316 7.76 9.92 -15.06
N PHE A 317 7.72 10.41 -13.82
CA PHE A 317 7.30 9.64 -12.66
C PHE A 317 5.83 9.20 -12.77
N ALA A 318 4.93 10.11 -13.16
CA ALA A 318 3.52 9.77 -13.35
C ALA A 318 3.33 8.69 -14.42
N GLY A 319 4.02 8.81 -15.54
CA GLY A 319 4.02 7.78 -16.59
C GLY A 319 4.60 6.44 -16.11
N TRP A 320 5.66 6.48 -15.28
CA TRP A 320 6.26 5.29 -14.69
C TRP A 320 5.30 4.58 -13.73
N VAL A 321 4.66 5.32 -12.79
CA VAL A 321 3.64 4.76 -11.88
C VAL A 321 2.50 4.13 -12.68
N GLY A 322 1.99 4.82 -13.70
CA GLY A 322 0.95 4.30 -14.58
C GLY A 322 1.32 2.95 -15.19
N ARG A 323 2.55 2.82 -15.69
CA ARG A 323 3.05 1.54 -16.24
C ARG A 323 3.18 0.45 -15.17
N MET A 324 3.60 0.80 -13.95
CA MET A 324 3.73 -0.17 -12.85
C MET A 324 2.39 -0.72 -12.36
N MET A 325 1.31 0.04 -12.52
CA MET A 325 -0.05 -0.44 -12.22
C MET A 325 -0.54 -1.52 -13.19
N VAL A 326 0.10 -1.63 -14.35
CA VAL A 326 -0.23 -2.64 -15.36
C VAL A 326 0.40 -3.99 -14.98
N PRO A 327 -0.35 -5.11 -14.99
CA PRO A 327 0.21 -6.43 -14.69
C PRO A 327 1.42 -6.79 -15.58
N PRO A 328 2.41 -7.55 -15.09
CA PRO A 328 3.64 -7.88 -15.84
C PRO A 328 3.40 -8.50 -17.22
N PHE A 329 2.38 -9.35 -17.34
CA PHE A 329 2.04 -9.98 -18.62
C PHE A 329 1.42 -9.00 -19.62
N VAL A 330 0.68 -7.98 -19.15
CA VAL A 330 0.17 -6.89 -20.00
C VAL A 330 1.34 -6.02 -20.47
N ARG A 331 2.25 -5.67 -19.56
CA ARG A 331 3.47 -4.91 -19.90
C ARG A 331 4.31 -5.65 -20.95
N ARG A 332 4.41 -6.98 -20.84
CA ARG A 332 5.14 -7.77 -21.83
C ARG A 332 4.49 -7.71 -23.22
N ALA A 333 3.17 -7.84 -23.29
CA ALA A 333 2.45 -7.71 -24.56
C ALA A 333 2.58 -6.29 -25.17
N GLU A 334 2.54 -5.27 -24.30
CA GLU A 334 2.77 -3.87 -24.70
C GLU A 334 4.19 -3.67 -25.25
N SER A 335 5.23 -4.14 -24.54
CA SER A 335 6.63 -4.03 -24.97
C SER A 335 6.84 -4.65 -26.34
N LEU A 336 6.32 -5.84 -26.60
CA LEU A 336 6.42 -6.52 -27.88
C LEU A 336 5.72 -5.75 -29.02
N LEU A 337 4.53 -5.23 -28.73
CA LEU A 337 3.78 -4.42 -29.72
C LEU A 337 4.51 -3.12 -30.05
N VAL A 338 5.01 -2.40 -29.03
CA VAL A 338 5.80 -1.18 -29.19
C VAL A 338 7.10 -1.44 -29.96
N ALA A 339 7.82 -2.51 -29.61
CA ALA A 339 9.05 -2.88 -30.32
C ALA A 339 8.79 -3.22 -31.80
N ALA A 340 7.69 -3.91 -32.11
CA ALA A 340 7.29 -4.20 -33.49
C ALA A 340 6.93 -2.94 -34.25
N CYS A 341 6.19 -2.01 -33.66
CA CYS A 341 5.86 -0.72 -34.26
C CYS A 341 7.11 0.14 -34.54
N ARG A 342 8.11 0.09 -33.63
CA ARG A 342 9.39 0.78 -33.83
C ARG A 342 10.20 0.18 -34.97
N ARG A 343 10.25 -1.15 -35.02
CA ARG A 343 11.02 -1.88 -36.03
C ARG A 343 10.44 -1.70 -37.43
N TRP A 344 9.13 -1.54 -37.55
CA TRP A 344 8.42 -1.44 -38.83
C TRP A 344 7.44 -0.25 -38.86
N PRO A 345 7.94 0.98 -38.76
CA PRO A 345 7.08 2.19 -38.66
C PRO A 345 6.20 2.43 -39.89
N ASP A 346 6.63 2.00 -41.06
CA ASP A 346 5.93 2.18 -42.34
C ASP A 346 4.86 1.09 -42.60
N THR A 347 4.65 0.19 -41.65
CA THR A 347 3.61 -0.84 -41.80
C THR A 347 2.24 -0.23 -41.63
N CYS A 348 1.40 -0.38 -42.68
CA CYS A 348 0.04 0.15 -42.71
C CYS A 348 -0.99 -0.95 -42.58
N CYS A 349 -2.20 -0.59 -42.15
CA CYS A 349 -3.41 -1.40 -42.23
C CYS A 349 -4.46 -0.67 -43.09
N LEU A 350 -5.45 -1.45 -43.55
CA LEU A 350 -6.61 -0.89 -44.25
C LEU A 350 -7.73 -0.64 -43.26
N THR A 351 -8.30 0.54 -43.24
CA THR A 351 -9.53 0.86 -42.51
C THR A 351 -10.73 0.19 -43.20
N GLU A 352 -11.86 0.12 -42.49
CA GLU A 352 -13.14 -0.39 -43.09
C GLU A 352 -13.54 0.37 -44.35
N ALA A 353 -13.15 1.64 -44.47
CA ALA A 353 -13.36 2.47 -45.68
C ALA A 353 -12.32 2.23 -46.77
N GLY A 354 -11.40 1.28 -46.62
CA GLY A 354 -10.34 0.97 -47.59
C GLY A 354 -9.18 1.97 -47.66
N LYS A 355 -9.06 2.88 -46.68
CA LYS A 355 -7.94 3.82 -46.58
C LYS A 355 -6.75 3.17 -45.89
N GLU A 356 -5.56 3.28 -46.44
CA GLU A 356 -4.30 2.89 -45.76
C GLU A 356 -3.93 3.91 -44.69
N ILE A 357 -3.71 3.44 -43.48
CA ILE A 357 -3.21 4.24 -42.34
C ILE A 357 -2.07 3.51 -41.64
N PRO A 358 -1.11 4.23 -40.99
CA PRO A 358 -0.09 3.60 -40.19
C PRO A 358 -0.72 2.74 -39.08
N TYR A 359 -0.19 1.56 -38.88
CA TYR A 359 -0.75 0.63 -37.89
C TYR A 359 -0.71 1.20 -36.47
N VAL A 360 0.31 2.01 -36.15
CA VAL A 360 0.44 2.71 -34.85
C VAL A 360 -0.74 3.65 -34.61
N ASP A 361 -1.19 4.37 -35.64
CA ASP A 361 -2.31 5.31 -35.49
C ASP A 361 -3.62 4.56 -35.29
N HIS A 362 -3.82 3.47 -36.06
CA HIS A 362 -4.97 2.57 -35.85
C HIS A 362 -5.03 2.02 -34.40
N ILE A 363 -3.90 1.53 -33.87
CA ILE A 363 -3.81 1.04 -32.48
C ILE A 363 -4.20 2.13 -31.48
N ARG A 364 -3.68 3.35 -31.65
CA ARG A 364 -4.00 4.47 -30.78
C ARG A 364 -5.48 4.82 -30.81
N GLU A 365 -6.09 4.87 -31.98
CA GLU A 365 -7.51 5.17 -32.14
C GLU A 365 -8.39 4.13 -31.44
N VAL A 366 -8.12 2.84 -31.65
CA VAL A 366 -8.88 1.75 -31.04
C VAL A 366 -8.74 1.76 -29.51
N LEU A 367 -7.53 1.87 -29.00
CA LEU A 367 -7.29 1.88 -27.56
C LEU A 367 -7.87 3.13 -26.87
N ALA A 368 -7.87 4.28 -27.56
CA ALA A 368 -8.48 5.50 -27.04
C ALA A 368 -10.00 5.40 -26.99
N PHE A 369 -10.61 4.85 -28.04
CA PHE A 369 -12.06 4.66 -28.11
C PHE A 369 -12.60 3.75 -27.01
N ASP A 370 -11.90 2.64 -26.74
CA ASP A 370 -12.31 1.67 -25.71
C ASP A 370 -11.86 2.04 -24.28
N GLY A 371 -11.18 3.18 -24.12
CA GLY A 371 -10.64 3.59 -22.80
C GLY A 371 -9.60 2.61 -22.26
N LEU A 372 -8.91 1.89 -23.13
CA LEU A 372 -7.89 0.90 -22.82
C LEU A 372 -6.46 1.47 -22.94
N LEU A 373 -6.31 2.74 -23.30
CA LEU A 373 -5.00 3.41 -23.29
C LEU A 373 -4.45 3.38 -21.88
N PRO A 374 -3.20 2.95 -21.71
CA PRO A 374 -2.53 3.07 -20.41
C PRO A 374 -2.45 4.55 -20.01
N PRO A 375 -2.47 4.85 -18.69
CA PRO A 375 -2.20 6.19 -18.20
C PRO A 375 -0.83 6.68 -18.72
N GLY A 376 -0.82 7.69 -19.60
CA GLY A 376 0.39 8.17 -20.29
C GLY A 376 0.45 7.85 -21.79
N GLY A 377 -0.55 7.16 -22.33
CA GLY A 377 -0.61 6.76 -23.75
C GLY A 377 0.39 5.64 -24.09
N LEU A 378 0.29 5.09 -25.29
CA LEU A 378 1.41 4.37 -25.90
C LEU A 378 2.54 5.39 -26.02
N VAL A 379 3.62 5.19 -25.25
CA VAL A 379 4.74 6.13 -25.16
C VAL A 379 5.13 6.57 -26.57
N ALA A 380 5.00 7.88 -26.82
CA ALA A 380 5.57 8.47 -28.02
C ALA A 380 7.04 8.05 -28.08
N VAL A 381 7.40 7.34 -29.14
CA VAL A 381 8.78 6.95 -29.39
C VAL A 381 9.60 8.24 -29.42
N PRO A 382 10.59 8.45 -28.56
CA PRO A 382 11.53 9.55 -28.75
C PRO A 382 12.20 9.31 -30.09
N ASP A 383 12.13 10.28 -31.00
CA ASP A 383 12.87 10.25 -32.24
C ASP A 383 14.38 10.13 -31.89
N GLY A 384 15.04 9.06 -32.34
CA GLY A 384 16.48 9.01 -32.53
C GLY A 384 17.36 8.64 -31.33
N GLY A 385 16.98 7.67 -30.49
CA GLY A 385 17.94 6.98 -29.59
C GLY A 385 18.68 5.86 -30.32
N PRO A 386 19.97 5.56 -29.96
CA PRO A 386 20.72 4.47 -30.56
C PRO A 386 19.99 3.13 -30.37
N GLU A 387 20.09 2.25 -31.38
CA GLU A 387 19.61 0.86 -31.32
C GLU A 387 20.36 0.09 -30.20
N GLU A 388 19.95 0.27 -28.97
CA GLU A 388 20.30 -0.68 -27.91
C GLU A 388 19.60 -2.00 -28.23
N HIS A 389 20.32 -3.10 -28.18
CA HIS A 389 19.82 -4.46 -28.31
C HIS A 389 18.68 -4.69 -27.30
N LEU A 390 17.46 -4.43 -27.74
CA LEU A 390 16.29 -4.70 -26.93
C LEU A 390 16.10 -6.22 -26.87
N PRO A 391 15.92 -6.82 -25.68
CA PRO A 391 15.69 -8.28 -25.53
C PRO A 391 14.47 -8.78 -26.33
N GLU A 392 13.61 -7.86 -26.77
CA GLU A 392 12.44 -8.12 -27.61
C GLU A 392 12.79 -8.48 -29.05
N THR A 393 13.98 -8.14 -29.56
CA THR A 393 14.34 -8.34 -30.99
C THR A 393 14.35 -9.82 -31.37
N GLU A 394 14.97 -10.68 -30.58
CA GLU A 394 15.00 -12.13 -30.82
C GLU A 394 13.60 -12.76 -30.72
N GLU A 395 12.79 -12.29 -29.78
CA GLU A 395 11.43 -12.76 -29.62
C GLU A 395 10.54 -12.33 -30.79
N LEU A 396 10.71 -11.09 -31.29
CA LEU A 396 10.02 -10.64 -32.49
C LEU A 396 10.37 -11.44 -33.72
N ASP A 397 11.64 -11.80 -33.93
CA ASP A 397 12.08 -12.65 -35.05
C ASP A 397 11.44 -14.04 -34.97
N ARG A 398 11.38 -14.60 -33.78
CA ARG A 398 10.71 -15.88 -33.54
C ARG A 398 9.20 -15.80 -33.80
N LEU A 399 8.54 -14.76 -33.31
CA LEU A 399 7.11 -14.56 -33.52
C LEU A 399 6.80 -14.29 -35.00
N TYR A 400 7.68 -13.53 -35.69
CA TYR A 400 7.56 -13.27 -37.11
C TYR A 400 7.59 -14.57 -37.94
N ALA A 401 8.50 -15.48 -37.62
CA ALA A 401 8.58 -16.78 -38.27
C ALA A 401 7.37 -17.69 -37.95
N LEU A 402 6.82 -17.60 -36.74
CA LEU A 402 5.75 -18.46 -36.27
C LEU A 402 4.33 -18.02 -36.71
N HIS A 403 4.10 -16.73 -36.81
CA HIS A 403 2.75 -16.16 -36.96
C HIS A 403 2.52 -15.47 -38.31
N THR A 404 3.43 -15.61 -39.26
CA THR A 404 3.26 -15.07 -40.60
C THR A 404 3.42 -16.14 -41.69
N ASP A 405 2.69 -16.01 -42.78
CA ASP A 405 2.79 -16.95 -43.92
C ASP A 405 4.05 -16.65 -44.74
N PRO A 406 5.02 -17.59 -44.86
CA PRO A 406 6.24 -17.39 -45.61
C PRO A 406 6.01 -17.19 -47.12
N SER A 407 4.83 -17.53 -47.64
CA SER A 407 4.47 -17.28 -49.06
C SER A 407 4.07 -15.84 -49.33
N HIS A 408 3.74 -15.07 -48.28
CA HIS A 408 3.36 -13.65 -48.43
C HIS A 408 4.60 -12.77 -48.55
N SER A 409 4.39 -11.60 -49.15
CA SER A 409 5.44 -10.54 -49.20
C SER A 409 5.79 -10.05 -47.81
N ASP A 410 7.01 -9.57 -47.60
CA ASP A 410 7.48 -9.09 -46.29
C ASP A 410 6.58 -7.98 -45.71
N ARG A 411 6.02 -7.10 -46.54
CA ARG A 411 5.05 -6.08 -46.13
C ARG A 411 3.77 -6.69 -45.54
N VAL A 412 3.23 -7.75 -46.14
CA VAL A 412 2.03 -8.46 -45.65
C VAL A 412 2.35 -9.17 -44.36
N ARG A 413 3.49 -9.85 -44.28
CA ARG A 413 3.93 -10.57 -43.08
C ARG A 413 4.11 -9.63 -41.88
N ARG A 414 4.64 -8.45 -42.08
CA ARG A 414 4.75 -7.44 -40.99
C ARG A 414 3.38 -7.01 -40.50
N SER A 415 2.45 -6.77 -41.40
CA SER A 415 1.07 -6.43 -41.05
C SER A 415 0.38 -7.56 -40.28
N GLU A 416 0.57 -8.83 -40.67
CA GLU A 416 0.06 -9.99 -39.97
C GLU A 416 0.60 -10.09 -38.54
N LEU A 417 1.90 -9.93 -38.35
CA LEU A 417 2.50 -9.94 -37.02
C LEU A 417 2.01 -8.79 -36.14
N LEU A 418 1.98 -7.56 -36.67
CA LEU A 418 1.47 -6.40 -35.92
C LEU A 418 0.00 -6.60 -35.51
N ARG A 419 -0.85 -7.15 -36.41
CA ARG A 419 -2.22 -7.51 -36.06
C ARG A 419 -2.28 -8.55 -34.96
N TYR A 420 -1.47 -9.59 -35.02
CA TYR A 420 -1.41 -10.64 -34.01
C TYR A 420 -1.00 -10.06 -32.65
N LEU A 421 0.07 -9.26 -32.60
CA LEU A 421 0.55 -8.65 -31.36
C LEU A 421 -0.47 -7.67 -30.77
N PHE A 422 -1.15 -6.91 -31.62
CA PHE A 422 -2.21 -6.02 -31.20
C PHE A 422 -3.40 -6.75 -30.61
N LEU A 423 -3.85 -7.84 -31.23
CA LEU A 423 -4.93 -8.69 -30.69
C LEU A 423 -4.53 -9.34 -29.36
N CYS A 424 -3.28 -9.80 -29.23
CA CYS A 424 -2.78 -10.32 -27.96
C CYS A 424 -2.78 -9.24 -26.87
N TYR A 425 -2.38 -8.02 -27.17
CA TYR A 425 -2.43 -6.92 -26.23
C TYR A 425 -3.86 -6.56 -25.83
N LEU A 426 -4.79 -6.48 -26.79
CA LEU A 426 -6.20 -6.25 -26.54
C LEU A 426 -6.82 -7.35 -25.65
N GLU A 427 -6.51 -8.61 -25.93
CA GLU A 427 -7.03 -9.74 -25.14
C GLU A 427 -6.63 -9.61 -23.67
N VAL A 428 -5.37 -9.29 -23.39
CA VAL A 428 -4.89 -9.11 -22.02
C VAL A 428 -5.53 -7.89 -21.34
N CYS A 429 -5.63 -6.77 -22.03
CA CYS A 429 -6.27 -5.56 -21.50
C CYS A 429 -7.75 -5.79 -21.18
N LEU A 430 -8.49 -6.40 -22.10
CA LEU A 430 -9.90 -6.73 -21.92
C LEU A 430 -10.12 -7.75 -20.81
N SER A 431 -9.26 -8.77 -20.71
CA SER A 431 -9.32 -9.75 -19.64
C SER A 431 -9.18 -9.11 -18.26
N GLU A 432 -8.24 -8.17 -18.12
CA GLU A 432 -8.07 -7.42 -16.87
C GLU A 432 -9.26 -6.48 -16.60
N ARG A 433 -9.78 -5.82 -17.62
CA ARG A 433 -10.96 -4.97 -17.50
C ARG A 433 -12.18 -5.75 -17.04
N VAL A 434 -12.44 -6.91 -17.66
CA VAL A 434 -13.54 -7.82 -17.29
C VAL A 434 -13.40 -8.30 -15.84
N ARG A 435 -12.19 -8.67 -15.41
CA ARG A 435 -11.94 -9.07 -14.03
C ARG A 435 -12.22 -7.93 -13.05
N PHE A 436 -11.76 -6.73 -13.37
CA PHE A 436 -11.97 -5.54 -12.53
C PHE A 436 -13.45 -5.20 -12.41
N GLU A 437 -14.20 -5.17 -13.52
CA GLU A 437 -15.62 -4.86 -13.53
C GLU A 437 -16.46 -5.92 -12.81
N ALA A 438 -16.14 -7.21 -13.01
CA ALA A 438 -16.79 -8.31 -12.29
C ALA A 438 -16.57 -8.24 -10.78
N TYR A 439 -15.37 -7.85 -10.37
CA TYR A 439 -15.05 -7.63 -8.96
C TYR A 439 -15.83 -6.44 -8.38
N SER A 440 -15.83 -5.31 -9.09
CA SER A 440 -16.56 -4.09 -8.67
C SER A 440 -18.06 -4.32 -8.53
N LEU A 441 -18.64 -5.24 -9.32
CA LEU A 441 -20.04 -5.63 -9.23
C LEU A 441 -20.38 -6.39 -7.93
N SER A 442 -19.47 -7.19 -7.41
CA SER A 442 -19.69 -7.95 -6.17
C SER A 442 -19.81 -7.05 -4.95
N ASP A 443 -19.23 -5.83 -5.02
CA ASP A 443 -19.14 -4.89 -3.91
C ASP A 443 -20.20 -3.76 -3.95
N THR A 444 -20.94 -3.59 -5.07
CA THR A 444 -21.90 -2.49 -5.27
C THR A 444 -23.36 -2.86 -4.99
N ALA A 445 -23.62 -3.74 -4.03
CA ALA A 445 -24.98 -4.18 -3.72
C ALA A 445 -25.97 -3.05 -3.30
N ALA A 446 -25.46 -1.87 -2.93
CA ALA A 446 -26.28 -0.78 -2.38
C ALA A 446 -26.64 0.35 -3.38
N ASP A 447 -25.98 0.43 -4.57
CA ASP A 447 -26.24 1.49 -5.56
C ASP A 447 -26.71 0.88 -6.90
N GLU A 448 -28.02 0.88 -7.10
CA GLU A 448 -28.68 0.25 -8.24
C GLU A 448 -28.30 0.88 -9.60
N LYS A 449 -28.08 2.21 -9.67
CA LYS A 449 -27.69 2.92 -10.89
C LYS A 449 -26.24 2.64 -11.26
N ARG A 450 -25.35 2.64 -10.29
CA ARG A 450 -23.93 2.30 -10.48
C ARG A 450 -23.79 0.84 -10.89
N ARG A 451 -24.56 -0.06 -10.28
CA ARG A 451 -24.60 -1.48 -10.60
C ARG A 451 -25.08 -1.74 -12.03
N ALA A 452 -26.13 -1.05 -12.50
CA ALA A 452 -26.62 -1.19 -13.87
C ALA A 452 -25.58 -0.73 -14.89
N GLY A 453 -24.87 0.39 -14.65
CA GLY A 453 -23.78 0.86 -15.49
C GLY A 453 -22.62 -0.13 -15.56
N LEU A 454 -22.19 -0.70 -14.44
CA LEU A 454 -21.13 -1.70 -14.38
C LEU A 454 -21.53 -3.01 -15.10
N LEU A 455 -22.79 -3.44 -14.99
CA LEU A 455 -23.30 -4.62 -15.71
C LEU A 455 -23.26 -4.42 -17.22
N ALA A 456 -23.68 -3.26 -17.71
CA ALA A 456 -23.64 -2.92 -19.13
C ALA A 456 -22.20 -2.89 -19.67
N SER A 457 -21.29 -2.25 -18.92
CA SER A 457 -19.85 -2.20 -19.24
C SER A 457 -19.23 -3.59 -19.27
N LEU A 458 -19.47 -4.39 -18.23
CA LEU A 458 -18.98 -5.77 -18.14
C LEU A 458 -19.45 -6.63 -19.29
N GLN A 459 -20.73 -6.52 -19.67
CA GLN A 459 -21.28 -7.27 -20.80
C GLN A 459 -20.64 -6.87 -22.12
N TYR A 460 -20.43 -5.55 -22.35
CA TYR A 460 -19.74 -5.05 -23.52
C TYR A 460 -18.31 -5.61 -23.63
N HIS A 461 -17.51 -5.47 -22.57
CA HIS A 461 -16.12 -5.93 -22.57
C HIS A 461 -15.99 -7.44 -22.69
N ARG A 462 -16.90 -8.22 -22.06
CA ARG A 462 -16.94 -9.68 -22.25
C ARG A 462 -17.21 -10.09 -23.68
N ASN A 463 -18.16 -9.44 -24.34
CA ASN A 463 -18.48 -9.72 -25.75
C ASN A 463 -17.31 -9.35 -26.65
N TYR A 464 -16.63 -8.23 -26.35
CA TYR A 464 -15.46 -7.81 -27.11
C TYR A 464 -14.28 -8.77 -26.90
N LEU A 465 -13.98 -9.15 -25.68
CA LEU A 465 -12.96 -10.15 -25.37
C LEU A 465 -13.21 -11.48 -26.09
N CYS A 466 -14.45 -11.94 -26.12
CA CYS A 466 -14.83 -13.17 -26.83
C CYS A 466 -14.51 -13.07 -28.33
N ARG A 467 -14.81 -11.95 -28.97
CA ARG A 467 -14.47 -11.72 -30.39
C ARG A 467 -12.95 -11.73 -30.62
N VAL A 468 -12.19 -11.02 -29.80
CA VAL A 468 -10.72 -10.99 -29.89
C VAL A 468 -10.12 -12.38 -29.70
N SER A 469 -10.58 -13.14 -28.71
CA SER A 469 -10.10 -14.50 -28.46
C SER A 469 -10.43 -15.45 -29.62
N GLN A 470 -11.60 -15.28 -30.27
CA GLN A 470 -11.97 -16.05 -31.46
C GLN A 470 -11.04 -15.73 -32.65
N GLU A 471 -10.71 -14.45 -32.87
CA GLU A 471 -9.76 -14.05 -33.91
C GLU A 471 -8.35 -14.60 -33.68
N LEU A 472 -7.96 -14.78 -32.41
CA LEU A 472 -6.68 -15.40 -32.03
C LEU A 472 -6.74 -16.96 -32.10
N GLY A 473 -7.89 -17.54 -32.43
CA GLY A 473 -8.07 -18.99 -32.45
C GLY A 473 -8.05 -19.64 -31.04
N ARG A 474 -8.27 -18.85 -30.00
CA ARG A 474 -8.38 -19.30 -28.60
C ARG A 474 -9.86 -19.52 -28.26
N ARG A 475 -10.18 -20.68 -27.66
CA ARG A 475 -11.55 -21.04 -27.24
C ARG A 475 -11.81 -20.69 -25.79
#